data_d5eeca4eb9aacd87c18a62c9c08cb2e1
#
_entry.id   d5eeca4eb9aacd87c18a62c9c08cb2e1
#
_cell.length_a   1.000
_cell.length_b   1.000
_cell.length_c   1.000
_cell.angle_alpha   90.00
_cell.angle_beta   90.00
_cell.angle_gamma   90.00
#
_symmetry.space_group_name_H-M   'P 1'
#
loop_
_entity.id
_entity.type
_entity.pdbx_description
1 polymer ?
#
loop_
_entity_poly.entity_id
_entity_poly.type
_entity_poly.pdbx_seq_one_letter_code
_entity_poly.pdbx_strand_id
1 'polypeptide(L)'
;LVDHVETAELDDEALKAYEHLPALPGAGAFDLTHALTEAHYHRAELFLPDSNSAVTLWSIRKNFTLYHPAHGFYRAYGVRPTESHGVTTLEHDRYACQIVSVKTPDGCRTTAQYDYRLQLPVLITDPQGTQQQARYDAFGQLQVNSYFGRELGQPVGFNPLSDYRRPADDSPEYAIGHPQQA
;
A
#
# COMPACT_ATOMS: atom_id res chain seq x y z
N LEU A 1 2.98 -10.89 17.38
CA LEU A 1 2.67 -10.16 16.17
C LEU A 1 1.73 -9.03 16.52
N VAL A 2 1.97 -7.85 15.97
CA VAL A 2 1.09 -6.69 16.12
C VAL A 2 0.05 -6.78 14.99
N ASP A 3 -1.23 -6.94 15.37
CA ASP A 3 -2.32 -7.05 14.41
C ASP A 3 -2.95 -5.70 14.06
N HIS A 4 -2.85 -4.70 14.94
CA HIS A 4 -3.30 -3.34 14.71
C HIS A 4 -2.56 -2.34 15.61
N VAL A 5 -2.74 -1.06 15.32
CA VAL A 5 -2.30 0.06 16.16
C VAL A 5 -3.55 0.79 16.66
N GLU A 6 -3.63 1.02 17.96
CA GLU A 6 -4.66 1.85 18.56
C GLU A 6 -4.11 3.26 18.79
N THR A 7 -4.78 4.26 18.24
CA THR A 7 -4.37 5.67 18.33
C THR A 7 -5.46 6.47 19.00
N ALA A 8 -5.13 7.13 20.11
CA ALA A 8 -5.99 8.12 20.72
C ALA A 8 -5.90 9.42 19.91
N GLU A 9 -7.04 9.91 19.42
CA GLU A 9 -7.10 11.05 18.51
C GLU A 9 -7.85 12.24 19.09
N LEU A 10 -8.82 11.99 19.95
CA LEU A 10 -9.67 13.04 20.53
C LEU A 10 -9.72 12.90 22.05
N ASP A 11 -9.63 14.01 22.73
CA ASP A 11 -9.89 14.16 24.15
C ASP A 11 -11.14 15.00 24.38
N ASP A 12 -11.54 15.17 25.64
CA ASP A 12 -12.72 15.95 25.99
C ASP A 12 -12.58 17.44 25.58
N GLU A 13 -11.36 17.96 25.46
CA GLU A 13 -11.11 19.34 25.02
C GLU A 13 -11.36 19.47 23.51
N ALA A 14 -10.81 18.52 22.72
CA ALA A 14 -11.04 18.47 21.28
C ALA A 14 -12.53 18.28 20.94
N LEU A 15 -13.28 17.53 21.75
CA LEU A 15 -14.71 17.31 21.54
C LEU A 15 -15.55 18.58 21.71
N LYS A 16 -15.14 19.53 22.57
CA LYS A 16 -15.83 20.79 22.74
C LYS A 16 -15.95 21.62 21.46
N ALA A 17 -14.99 21.45 20.53
CA ALA A 17 -15.05 22.10 19.22
C ALA A 17 -16.25 21.64 18.36
N TYR A 18 -16.82 20.48 18.66
CA TYR A 18 -17.95 19.91 17.93
C TYR A 18 -19.30 20.13 18.62
N GLU A 19 -19.34 20.61 19.86
CA GLU A 19 -20.58 20.83 20.63
C GLU A 19 -21.52 21.87 20.02
N HIS A 20 -20.99 22.74 19.17
CA HIS A 20 -21.73 23.85 18.55
C HIS A 20 -21.91 23.71 17.04
N LEU A 21 -21.77 22.50 16.51
CA LEU A 21 -22.04 22.27 15.09
C LEU A 21 -23.53 22.53 14.81
N PRO A 22 -23.85 23.37 13.80
CA PRO A 22 -25.24 23.60 13.41
C PRO A 22 -25.86 22.29 12.89
N ALA A 23 -27.10 22.03 13.26
CA ALA A 23 -27.85 20.93 12.68
C ALA A 23 -27.94 21.12 11.15
N LEU A 24 -27.66 20.05 10.39
CA LEU A 24 -27.84 20.09 8.94
C LEU A 24 -29.32 20.22 8.61
N PRO A 25 -29.69 21.01 7.57
CA PRO A 25 -31.09 21.13 7.15
C PRO A 25 -31.72 19.76 6.89
N GLY A 26 -32.78 19.43 7.61
CA GLY A 26 -33.50 18.16 7.48
C GLY A 26 -32.93 16.98 8.29
N ALA A 27 -31.82 17.16 9.01
CA ALA A 27 -31.31 16.20 9.98
C ALA A 27 -31.69 16.62 11.40
N GLY A 28 -31.87 15.65 12.30
CA GLY A 28 -32.03 15.88 13.74
C GLY A 28 -30.78 16.51 14.37
N ALA A 29 -30.79 16.72 15.67
CA ALA A 29 -29.59 17.16 16.42
C ALA A 29 -28.45 16.17 16.16
N PHE A 30 -27.26 16.71 15.87
CA PHE A 30 -26.07 15.88 15.64
C PHE A 30 -25.63 15.22 16.96
N ASP A 31 -25.65 13.91 16.99
CA ASP A 31 -25.13 13.11 18.10
C ASP A 31 -23.68 12.70 17.81
N LEU A 32 -22.74 13.45 18.38
CA LEU A 32 -21.30 13.19 18.19
C LEU A 32 -20.88 11.83 18.73
N THR A 33 -21.42 11.38 19.85
CA THR A 33 -21.08 10.09 20.45
C THR A 33 -21.51 8.94 19.53
N HIS A 34 -22.70 9.05 18.97
CA HIS A 34 -23.19 8.07 18.00
C HIS A 34 -22.33 8.06 16.72
N ALA A 35 -22.03 9.23 16.17
CA ALA A 35 -21.20 9.35 14.98
C ALA A 35 -19.78 8.79 15.18
N LEU A 36 -19.15 9.05 16.33
CA LEU A 36 -17.85 8.48 16.67
C LEU A 36 -17.91 6.95 16.79
N THR A 37 -18.97 6.43 17.42
CA THR A 37 -19.15 4.97 17.55
C THR A 37 -19.39 4.29 16.19
N GLU A 38 -20.20 4.90 15.31
CA GLU A 38 -20.37 4.40 13.93
C GLU A 38 -19.08 4.48 13.12
N ALA A 39 -18.22 5.47 13.40
CA ALA A 39 -16.89 5.58 12.79
C ALA A 39 -15.85 4.63 13.44
N HIS A 40 -16.29 3.72 14.32
CA HIS A 40 -15.44 2.75 15.05
C HIS A 40 -14.46 3.39 16.03
N TYR A 41 -14.76 4.58 16.53
CA TYR A 41 -14.08 5.11 17.71
C TYR A 41 -14.67 4.48 18.96
N HIS A 42 -13.82 4.26 19.95
CA HIS A 42 -14.24 3.79 21.27
C HIS A 42 -13.57 4.61 22.37
N ARG A 43 -14.24 4.71 23.51
CA ARG A 43 -13.69 5.40 24.67
C ARG A 43 -12.65 4.52 25.34
N ALA A 44 -11.48 5.09 25.56
CA ALA A 44 -10.41 4.49 26.33
C ALA A 44 -10.03 5.43 27.49
N GLU A 45 -9.77 4.85 28.66
CA GLU A 45 -9.21 5.59 29.79
C GLU A 45 -7.70 5.40 29.79
N LEU A 46 -6.96 6.50 29.69
CA LEU A 46 -5.51 6.50 29.80
C LEU A 46 -5.11 7.01 31.20
N PHE A 47 -4.39 6.21 31.93
CA PHE A 47 -3.77 6.61 33.19
C PHE A 47 -2.43 7.26 32.89
N LEU A 48 -2.33 8.57 33.05
CA LEU A 48 -1.07 9.28 32.90
C LEU A 48 -0.25 9.12 34.18
N PRO A 49 1.02 8.69 34.11
CA PRO A 49 1.85 8.40 35.29
C PRO A 49 2.02 9.57 36.25
N ASP A 50 1.96 10.79 35.71
CA ASP A 50 2.19 12.02 36.46
C ASP A 50 0.89 12.71 36.92
N SER A 51 -0.27 12.13 36.64
CA SER A 51 -1.56 12.67 37.09
C SER A 51 -2.36 11.61 37.83
N ASN A 52 -2.91 11.95 39.01
CA ASN A 52 -3.82 11.07 39.73
C ASN A 52 -5.23 11.00 39.13
N SER A 53 -5.38 11.39 37.86
CA SER A 53 -6.66 11.42 37.16
C SER A 53 -6.58 10.60 35.86
N ALA A 54 -7.61 9.82 35.61
CA ALA A 54 -7.80 9.19 34.29
C ALA A 54 -8.28 10.24 33.30
N VAL A 55 -7.65 10.28 32.12
CA VAL A 55 -8.11 11.10 31.00
C VAL A 55 -8.93 10.21 30.07
N THR A 56 -10.16 10.62 29.77
CA THR A 56 -10.98 9.91 28.79
C THR A 56 -10.56 10.35 27.38
N LEU A 57 -10.25 9.36 26.55
CA LEU A 57 -9.83 9.55 25.18
C LEU A 57 -10.76 8.77 24.26
N TRP A 58 -10.93 9.27 23.06
CA TRP A 58 -11.51 8.51 21.96
C TRP A 58 -10.39 7.98 21.08
N SER A 59 -10.31 6.67 20.97
CA SER A 59 -9.29 5.99 20.21
C SER A 59 -9.91 5.23 19.05
N ILE A 60 -9.11 5.04 18.00
CA ILE A 60 -9.47 4.24 16.84
C ILE A 60 -8.38 3.22 16.56
N ARG A 61 -8.79 2.01 16.16
CA ARG A 61 -7.88 0.96 15.72
C ARG A 61 -7.62 1.09 14.23
N LYS A 62 -6.34 1.13 13.89
CA LYS A 62 -5.85 1.34 12.51
C LYS A 62 -4.79 0.32 12.12
N ASN A 63 -4.55 0.22 10.81
CA ASN A 63 -3.45 -0.57 10.23
C ASN A 63 -3.51 -2.04 10.62
N PHE A 64 -4.68 -2.66 10.45
CA PHE A 64 -4.84 -4.09 10.70
C PHE A 64 -4.02 -4.91 9.72
N THR A 65 -3.26 -5.85 10.27
CA THR A 65 -2.49 -6.82 9.51
C THR A 65 -2.97 -8.23 9.86
N LEU A 66 -3.35 -8.99 8.83
CA LEU A 66 -3.79 -10.37 8.94
C LEU A 66 -2.62 -11.29 8.59
N TYR A 67 -2.34 -12.26 9.44
CA TYR A 67 -1.17 -13.13 9.32
C TYR A 67 -1.56 -14.58 9.05
N HIS A 68 -0.78 -15.25 8.20
CA HIS A 68 -0.83 -16.69 8.08
C HIS A 68 -0.43 -17.34 9.40
N PRO A 69 -0.94 -18.54 9.70
CA PRO A 69 -0.47 -19.33 10.84
C PRO A 69 0.98 -19.82 10.63
N ALA A 70 1.53 -20.57 11.60
CA ALA A 70 2.93 -20.99 11.63
C ALA A 70 3.43 -21.65 10.32
N HIS A 71 2.59 -22.44 9.66
CA HIS A 71 2.96 -23.08 8.37
C HIS A 71 3.18 -22.06 7.22
N GLY A 72 2.63 -20.85 7.34
CA GLY A 72 2.88 -19.72 6.42
C GLY A 72 3.88 -18.72 6.98
N PHE A 73 4.70 -19.11 7.97
CA PHE A 73 5.74 -18.29 8.60
C PHE A 73 5.23 -16.97 9.17
N TYR A 74 3.95 -16.91 9.58
CA TYR A 74 3.32 -15.66 10.07
C TYR A 74 3.47 -14.49 9.12
N ARG A 75 3.55 -14.73 7.81
CA ARG A 75 3.56 -13.67 6.79
C ARG A 75 2.20 -12.98 6.73
N ALA A 76 2.22 -11.68 6.51
CA ALA A 76 1.01 -10.93 6.28
C ALA A 76 0.35 -11.39 4.98
N TYR A 77 -0.93 -11.81 5.04
CA TYR A 77 -1.72 -12.12 3.85
C TYR A 77 -2.78 -11.08 3.55
N GLY A 78 -3.01 -10.15 4.45
CA GLY A 78 -3.98 -9.10 4.28
C GLY A 78 -3.68 -7.89 5.15
N VAL A 79 -4.06 -6.73 4.64
CA VAL A 79 -3.97 -5.45 5.38
C VAL A 79 -5.24 -4.65 5.14
N ARG A 80 -5.68 -3.89 6.14
CA ARG A 80 -6.77 -2.92 6.01
C ARG A 80 -6.54 -1.70 6.90
N PRO A 81 -6.93 -0.49 6.46
CA PRO A 81 -6.70 0.74 7.23
C PRO A 81 -7.46 0.77 8.56
N THR A 82 -8.74 0.41 8.55
CA THR A 82 -9.61 0.32 9.75
C THR A 82 -10.51 -0.91 9.66
N GLU A 83 -11.31 -1.16 10.70
CA GLU A 83 -12.23 -2.30 10.75
C GLU A 83 -13.31 -2.27 9.65
N SER A 84 -13.73 -1.08 9.23
CA SER A 84 -14.75 -0.88 8.20
C SER A 84 -14.22 -0.98 6.76
N HIS A 85 -12.91 -0.90 6.56
CA HIS A 85 -12.32 -0.99 5.23
C HIS A 85 -12.21 -2.45 4.76
N GLY A 86 -12.38 -2.64 3.45
CA GLY A 86 -12.09 -3.93 2.81
C GLY A 86 -10.62 -4.31 2.95
N VAL A 87 -10.35 -5.60 2.87
CA VAL A 87 -9.00 -6.15 3.00
C VAL A 87 -8.28 -6.11 1.65
N THR A 88 -7.11 -5.49 1.61
CA THR A 88 -6.13 -5.69 0.55
C THR A 88 -5.41 -7.01 0.82
N THR A 89 -5.51 -7.96 -0.11
CA THR A 89 -4.90 -9.29 0.04
C THR A 89 -3.53 -9.36 -0.61
N LEU A 90 -2.62 -10.09 0.04
CA LEU A 90 -1.24 -10.30 -0.38
C LEU A 90 -1.02 -11.79 -0.64
N GLU A 91 -0.62 -12.14 -1.86
CA GLU A 91 -0.23 -13.50 -2.20
C GLU A 91 1.30 -13.58 -2.27
N HIS A 92 1.85 -14.56 -1.57
CA HIS A 92 3.28 -14.82 -1.59
C HIS A 92 3.61 -15.91 -2.61
N ASP A 93 4.86 -15.91 -3.04
CA ASP A 93 5.41 -17.00 -3.82
C ASP A 93 5.44 -18.32 -3.04
N ARG A 94 5.77 -19.41 -3.72
CA ARG A 94 5.85 -20.76 -3.11
C ARG A 94 6.86 -20.87 -1.97
N TYR A 95 7.80 -19.94 -1.87
CA TYR A 95 8.83 -19.91 -0.82
C TYR A 95 8.48 -18.97 0.33
N ALA A 96 7.34 -18.27 0.26
CA ALA A 96 6.91 -17.24 1.20
C ALA A 96 7.94 -16.10 1.36
N CYS A 97 8.72 -15.83 0.32
CA CYS A 97 9.79 -14.83 0.34
C CYS A 97 9.36 -13.49 -0.27
N GLN A 98 8.58 -13.55 -1.38
CA GLN A 98 8.20 -12.37 -2.14
C GLN A 98 6.68 -12.27 -2.30
N ILE A 99 6.14 -11.06 -2.29
CA ILE A 99 4.73 -10.80 -2.61
C ILE A 99 4.60 -10.78 -4.13
N VAL A 100 3.94 -11.79 -4.69
CA VAL A 100 3.76 -11.94 -6.15
C VAL A 100 2.43 -11.37 -6.64
N SER A 101 1.51 -11.06 -5.74
CA SER A 101 0.23 -10.45 -6.09
C SER A 101 -0.31 -9.62 -4.94
N VAL A 102 -0.83 -8.47 -5.28
CA VAL A 102 -1.60 -7.59 -4.38
C VAL A 102 -2.96 -7.36 -5.01
N LYS A 103 -4.02 -7.63 -4.27
CA LYS A 103 -5.39 -7.40 -4.71
C LYS A 103 -6.11 -6.47 -3.73
N THR A 104 -6.56 -5.32 -4.21
CA THR A 104 -7.33 -4.34 -3.44
C THR A 104 -8.80 -4.74 -3.30
N PRO A 105 -9.55 -4.18 -2.34
CA PRO A 105 -10.96 -4.55 -2.08
C PRO A 105 -11.88 -4.32 -3.29
N ASP A 106 -11.58 -3.37 -4.16
CA ASP A 106 -12.30 -3.08 -5.41
C ASP A 106 -12.03 -4.11 -6.52
N GLY A 107 -11.16 -5.10 -6.25
CA GLY A 107 -10.83 -6.17 -7.18
C GLY A 107 -9.63 -5.88 -8.09
N CYS A 108 -9.04 -4.68 -8.03
CA CYS A 108 -7.83 -4.35 -8.77
C CYS A 108 -6.68 -5.24 -8.33
N ARG A 109 -5.92 -5.79 -9.29
CA ARG A 109 -4.83 -6.73 -9.02
C ARG A 109 -3.56 -6.30 -9.72
N THR A 110 -2.50 -6.18 -8.91
CA THR A 110 -1.12 -6.00 -9.38
C THR A 110 -0.34 -7.28 -9.16
N THR A 111 0.45 -7.70 -10.13
CA THR A 111 1.31 -8.90 -10.00
C THR A 111 2.76 -8.57 -10.25
N ALA A 112 3.66 -9.36 -9.65
CA ALA A 112 5.10 -9.20 -9.80
C ALA A 112 5.81 -10.55 -10.02
N GLN A 113 6.86 -10.54 -10.83
CA GLN A 113 7.82 -11.62 -10.96
C GLN A 113 9.19 -11.16 -10.52
N TYR A 114 9.97 -12.03 -9.90
CA TYR A 114 11.24 -11.68 -9.27
C TYR A 114 12.42 -12.49 -9.84
N ASP A 115 13.58 -11.84 -9.92
CA ASP A 115 14.86 -12.55 -9.95
C ASP A 115 15.20 -12.97 -8.52
N TYR A 116 15.10 -14.25 -8.22
CA TYR A 116 15.34 -14.76 -6.86
C TYR A 116 16.79 -14.66 -6.41
N ARG A 117 17.73 -14.56 -7.35
CA ARG A 117 19.14 -14.34 -7.03
C ARG A 117 19.36 -12.95 -6.43
N LEU A 118 18.68 -11.96 -6.97
CA LEU A 118 18.81 -10.56 -6.56
C LEU A 118 17.72 -10.11 -5.60
N GLN A 119 16.63 -10.87 -5.49
CA GLN A 119 15.42 -10.52 -4.73
C GLN A 119 14.76 -9.22 -5.25
N LEU A 120 14.91 -8.94 -6.56
CA LEU A 120 14.40 -7.73 -7.20
C LEU A 120 13.30 -8.08 -8.22
N PRO A 121 12.26 -7.23 -8.38
CA PRO A 121 11.21 -7.46 -9.37
C PRO A 121 11.76 -7.24 -10.79
N VAL A 122 11.50 -8.21 -11.67
CA VAL A 122 11.86 -8.13 -13.09
C VAL A 122 10.67 -7.84 -13.99
N LEU A 123 9.45 -8.07 -13.50
CA LEU A 123 8.21 -7.74 -14.19
C LEU A 123 7.15 -7.36 -13.15
N ILE A 124 6.51 -6.23 -13.37
CA ILE A 124 5.31 -5.81 -12.64
C ILE A 124 4.21 -5.61 -13.66
N THR A 125 3.01 -6.13 -13.38
CA THR A 125 1.82 -5.91 -14.21
C THR A 125 0.75 -5.25 -13.35
N ASP A 126 0.28 -4.09 -13.78
CA ASP A 126 -0.77 -3.35 -13.09
C ASP A 126 -2.19 -3.89 -13.42
N PRO A 127 -3.26 -3.38 -12.76
CA PRO A 127 -4.62 -3.84 -13.00
C PRO A 127 -5.13 -3.59 -14.43
N GLN A 128 -4.57 -2.64 -15.15
CA GLN A 128 -4.91 -2.33 -16.54
C GLN A 128 -4.15 -3.20 -17.54
N GLY A 129 -3.21 -4.03 -17.06
CA GLY A 129 -2.37 -4.88 -17.89
C GLY A 129 -1.12 -4.17 -18.42
N THR A 130 -0.83 -2.96 -17.94
CA THR A 130 0.42 -2.28 -18.24
C THR A 130 1.57 -2.99 -17.53
N GLN A 131 2.68 -3.14 -18.23
CA GLN A 131 3.84 -3.88 -17.75
C GLN A 131 5.04 -2.96 -17.58
N GLN A 132 5.74 -3.17 -16.47
CA GLN A 132 7.05 -2.60 -16.23
C GLN A 132 8.05 -3.73 -16.12
N GLN A 133 9.05 -3.74 -16.99
CA GLN A 133 10.15 -4.70 -16.97
C GLN A 133 11.44 -4.04 -16.54
N ALA A 134 12.28 -4.80 -15.83
CA ALA A 134 13.59 -4.36 -15.41
C ALA A 134 14.63 -5.46 -15.63
N ARG A 135 15.84 -5.06 -16.00
CA ARG A 135 17.01 -5.94 -16.08
C ARG A 135 18.11 -5.36 -15.24
N TYR A 136 18.72 -6.21 -14.45
CA TYR A 136 19.78 -5.86 -13.52
C TYR A 136 21.10 -6.54 -13.91
N ASP A 137 22.20 -5.97 -13.50
CA ASP A 137 23.51 -6.60 -13.58
C ASP A 137 23.71 -7.66 -12.46
N ALA A 138 24.91 -8.21 -12.39
CA ALA A 138 25.26 -9.23 -11.40
C ALA A 138 25.25 -8.70 -9.95
N PHE A 139 25.35 -7.39 -9.77
CA PHE A 139 25.37 -6.69 -8.48
C PHE A 139 24.01 -6.13 -8.09
N GLY A 140 22.97 -6.30 -8.93
CA GLY A 140 21.64 -5.79 -8.68
C GLY A 140 21.45 -4.32 -9.09
N GLN A 141 22.38 -3.75 -9.85
CA GLN A 141 22.21 -2.40 -10.40
C GLN A 141 21.30 -2.46 -11.63
N LEU A 142 20.35 -1.53 -11.70
CA LEU A 142 19.43 -1.42 -12.84
C LEU A 142 20.21 -1.03 -14.10
N GLN A 143 20.17 -1.89 -15.11
CA GLN A 143 20.79 -1.65 -16.42
C GLN A 143 19.82 -1.02 -17.40
N VAL A 144 18.60 -1.51 -17.41
CA VAL A 144 17.54 -1.04 -18.32
C VAL A 144 16.18 -1.35 -17.72
N ASN A 145 15.23 -0.47 -17.97
CA ASN A 145 13.82 -0.70 -17.70
C ASN A 145 12.98 -0.36 -18.94
N SER A 146 11.81 -0.94 -19.00
CA SER A 146 10.81 -0.67 -20.03
C SER A 146 9.43 -0.60 -19.40
N TYR A 147 8.61 0.28 -19.91
CA TYR A 147 7.22 0.46 -19.50
C TYR A 147 6.34 0.44 -20.75
N PHE A 148 5.41 -0.50 -20.84
CA PHE A 148 4.59 -0.70 -22.02
C PHE A 148 3.23 -1.31 -21.66
N GLY A 149 2.27 -1.12 -22.56
CA GLY A 149 0.92 -1.61 -22.38
C GLY A 149 0.09 -1.50 -23.65
N ARG A 150 -1.22 -1.45 -23.44
CA ARG A 150 -2.17 -1.22 -24.54
C ARG A 150 -3.22 -0.22 -24.10
N GLU A 151 -3.50 0.75 -24.98
CA GLU A 151 -4.59 1.70 -24.82
C GLU A 151 -5.51 1.59 -26.05
N LEU A 152 -6.80 1.36 -25.82
CA LEU A 152 -7.78 1.12 -26.90
C LEU A 152 -7.33 0.04 -27.91
N GLY A 153 -6.62 -0.99 -27.40
CA GLY A 153 -6.10 -2.10 -28.23
C GLY A 153 -4.80 -1.79 -28.98
N GLN A 154 -4.32 -0.54 -28.96
CA GLN A 154 -3.05 -0.14 -29.58
C GLN A 154 -1.91 -0.25 -28.56
N PRO A 155 -0.71 -0.70 -28.99
CA PRO A 155 0.46 -0.71 -28.13
C PRO A 155 0.85 0.74 -27.77
N VAL A 156 1.17 0.97 -26.49
CA VAL A 156 1.64 2.25 -25.96
C VAL A 156 2.88 2.03 -25.08
N GLY A 157 3.73 3.03 -25.00
CA GLY A 157 4.97 2.98 -24.24
C GLY A 157 6.15 2.47 -25.08
N PHE A 158 7.09 1.82 -24.40
CA PHE A 158 8.31 1.27 -25.01
C PHE A 158 8.10 -0.18 -25.44
N ASN A 159 9.15 -0.79 -26.00
CA ASN A 159 9.14 -2.21 -26.37
C ASN A 159 9.47 -3.11 -25.18
N PRO A 160 9.00 -4.37 -25.16
CA PRO A 160 9.44 -5.37 -24.21
C PRO A 160 10.97 -5.55 -24.22
N LEU A 161 11.56 -5.83 -23.07
CA LEU A 161 13.02 -6.05 -22.96
C LEU A 161 13.51 -7.32 -23.65
N SER A 162 12.62 -8.21 -24.11
CA SER A 162 12.97 -9.32 -25.02
C SER A 162 13.64 -8.83 -26.30
N ASP A 163 13.21 -7.68 -26.79
CA ASP A 163 13.66 -7.10 -28.06
C ASP A 163 14.83 -6.13 -27.86
N TYR A 164 15.18 -5.86 -26.61
CA TYR A 164 16.28 -4.97 -26.27
C TYR A 164 17.63 -5.60 -26.66
N ARG A 165 18.41 -4.84 -27.40
CA ARG A 165 19.81 -5.13 -27.70
C ARG A 165 20.67 -4.03 -27.11
N ARG A 166 21.62 -4.42 -26.24
CA ARG A 166 22.56 -3.45 -25.67
C ARG A 166 23.33 -2.79 -26.81
N PRO A 167 23.44 -1.45 -26.84
CA PRO A 167 24.29 -0.77 -27.80
C PRO A 167 25.74 -1.29 -27.75
N ALA A 168 26.41 -1.27 -28.88
CA ALA A 168 27.80 -1.70 -28.95
C ALA A 168 28.73 -0.80 -28.11
N ASP A 169 28.36 0.46 -28.03
CA ASP A 169 29.01 1.46 -27.17
C ASP A 169 27.92 2.09 -26.27
N ASP A 170 28.02 1.85 -24.97
CA ASP A 170 27.14 2.36 -23.94
C ASP A 170 27.79 3.48 -23.10
N SER A 171 28.82 4.09 -23.63
CA SER A 171 29.46 5.26 -22.98
C SER A 171 28.49 6.46 -22.93
N PRO A 172 28.61 7.32 -21.90
CA PRO A 172 27.82 8.55 -21.83
C PRO A 172 28.00 9.44 -23.07
N GLU A 173 29.21 9.46 -23.64
CA GLU A 173 29.53 10.23 -24.84
C GLU A 173 28.77 9.70 -26.07
N TYR A 174 28.65 8.38 -26.19
CA TYR A 174 27.88 7.76 -27.27
C TYR A 174 26.40 8.09 -27.13
N ALA A 175 25.83 7.98 -25.93
CA ALA A 175 24.42 8.28 -25.65
C ALA A 175 24.09 9.76 -25.96
N ILE A 176 24.99 10.69 -25.62
CA ILE A 176 24.82 12.13 -25.96
C ILE A 176 24.80 12.35 -27.48
N GLY A 177 25.68 11.64 -28.21
CA GLY A 177 25.75 11.75 -29.66
C GLY A 177 24.60 11.03 -30.41
N HIS A 178 23.93 10.07 -29.76
CA HIS A 178 22.92 9.20 -30.38
C HIS A 178 21.65 9.07 -29.49
N PRO A 179 20.94 10.17 -29.18
CA PRO A 179 19.86 10.18 -28.22
C PRO A 179 18.67 9.28 -28.57
N GLN A 180 18.55 8.88 -29.84
CA GLN A 180 17.49 7.94 -30.30
C GLN A 180 17.89 6.46 -30.15
N GLN A 181 19.13 6.17 -29.80
CA GLN A 181 19.68 4.81 -29.64
C GLN A 181 20.06 4.51 -28.19
N ALA A 182 19.98 5.50 -27.30
CA ALA A 182 20.34 5.43 -25.90
C ALA A 182 19.19 4.95 -24.99
#